data_50aa728bc855bc5cfbf4bed95e239dd7
#
_entry.id   50aa728bc855bc5cfbf4bed95e239dd7
#
_cell.length_a   1.000
_cell.length_b   1.000
_cell.length_c   1.000
_cell.angle_alpha   90.00
_cell.angle_beta   90.00
_cell.angle_gamma   90.00
#
_symmetry.space_group_name_H-M   'P 1'
#
loop_
_entity.id
_entity.type
_entity.pdbx_description
1 polymer ?
#
loop_
_entity_poly.entity_id
_entity_poly.type
_entity_poly.pdbx_seq_one_letter_code
_entity_poly.pdbx_strand_id
1 'polypeptide(L)'
;TPPLNLIYSDHMALEYIKINKNIRTLILYPIGKDPTGSYRGDKVEKILNEYGKIYYKKKVTLNNTGLDNLIKELYRGEGWVGGLFPNKSNGKTNLCKSNGNDQNIIIYLFYMNDLKKLIEMKEKCRKIYNIGKHSLHVSDYYKDTFRICSSLLNDNSIFYLNNCKHNISDSTKKLLIHYFNKIGEQNEDYCITSSLILEMFGLRQAKDLDYLHKDDNNLNLKQITPHSGKWISFYHVHKDEII
;
A
#
# COMPACT_ATOMS: atom_id res chain seq x y z
N THR A 1 22.73 1.02 12.71
CA THR A 1 21.58 0.20 12.27
C THR A 1 21.31 -0.80 13.38
N PRO A 2 20.09 -0.85 13.94
CA PRO A 2 19.79 -1.85 14.96
C PRO A 2 19.98 -3.26 14.41
N PRO A 3 20.38 -4.22 15.23
CA PRO A 3 20.53 -5.60 14.81
C PRO A 3 19.16 -6.13 14.35
N LEU A 4 19.17 -6.78 13.22
CA LEU A 4 18.03 -7.17 12.38
C LEU A 4 17.06 -8.19 12.96
N ASN A 5 17.32 -8.68 14.15
CA ASN A 5 16.46 -9.62 14.87
C ASN A 5 15.37 -8.90 15.68
N LEU A 6 15.19 -7.57 15.49
CA LEU A 6 14.34 -6.73 16.33
C LEU A 6 13.16 -6.08 15.60
N ILE A 7 12.85 -6.46 14.35
CA ILE A 7 11.63 -5.98 13.70
C ILE A 7 10.47 -6.89 14.10
N TYR A 8 9.77 -6.52 15.18
CA TYR A 8 8.66 -7.29 15.74
C TYR A 8 7.29 -6.72 15.40
N SER A 9 7.24 -5.50 14.84
CA SER A 9 5.98 -4.83 14.57
C SER A 9 5.97 -4.13 13.22
N ASP A 10 4.77 -3.87 12.71
CA ASP A 10 4.52 -3.12 11.50
C ASP A 10 5.13 -1.72 11.57
N HIS A 11 4.98 -1.05 12.70
CA HIS A 11 5.53 0.28 12.93
C HIS A 11 7.06 0.29 12.81
N MET A 12 7.75 -0.64 13.46
CA MET A 12 9.21 -0.76 13.33
C MET A 12 9.64 -1.05 11.89
N ALA A 13 8.87 -1.87 11.17
CA ALA A 13 9.14 -2.17 9.76
C ALA A 13 9.00 -0.90 8.90
N LEU A 14 7.98 -0.09 9.11
CA LEU A 14 7.78 1.18 8.41
C LEU A 14 8.92 2.17 8.69
N GLU A 15 9.30 2.36 9.95
CA GLU A 15 10.42 3.23 10.32
C GLU A 15 11.75 2.73 9.73
N TYR A 16 11.97 1.41 9.73
CA TYR A 16 13.17 0.84 9.13
C TYR A 16 13.27 1.10 7.63
N ILE A 17 12.15 1.05 6.90
CA ILE A 17 12.11 1.35 5.46
C ILE A 17 12.44 2.82 5.21
N LYS A 18 11.96 3.75 6.04
CA LYS A 18 12.23 5.19 5.87
C LYS A 18 13.72 5.52 5.81
N ILE A 19 14.51 4.82 6.62
CA ILE A 19 15.97 5.02 6.69
C ILE A 19 16.80 4.11 5.77
N ASN A 20 16.21 3.02 5.22
CA ASN A 20 16.92 2.03 4.40
C ASN A 20 16.31 1.92 2.99
N LYS A 21 16.79 2.74 2.07
CA LYS A 21 16.28 2.84 0.69
C LYS A 21 16.52 1.60 -0.18
N ASN A 22 17.33 0.65 0.29
CA ASN A 22 17.61 -0.61 -0.42
C ASN A 22 16.70 -1.78 0.04
N ILE A 23 15.73 -1.51 0.90
CA ILE A 23 14.69 -2.49 1.21
C ILE A 23 13.71 -2.60 0.04
N ARG A 24 13.33 -3.83 -0.28
CA ARG A 24 12.32 -4.17 -1.29
C ARG A 24 11.24 -5.01 -0.64
N THR A 25 10.06 -5.01 -1.27
CA THR A 25 8.95 -5.88 -0.88
C THR A 25 8.73 -6.98 -1.90
N LEU A 26 8.36 -8.16 -1.41
CA LEU A 26 7.74 -9.20 -2.20
C LEU A 26 6.37 -9.49 -1.60
N ILE A 27 5.33 -9.43 -2.41
CA ILE A 27 3.98 -9.85 -2.06
C ILE A 27 3.69 -11.17 -2.75
N LEU A 28 3.40 -12.21 -1.98
CA LEU A 28 2.91 -13.49 -2.48
C LEU A 28 1.38 -13.43 -2.52
N TYR A 29 0.81 -13.59 -3.70
CA TYR A 29 -0.65 -13.54 -3.91
C TYR A 29 -1.34 -14.82 -3.41
N PRO A 30 -2.66 -14.75 -3.11
CA PRO A 30 -3.42 -15.90 -2.59
C PRO A 30 -3.41 -17.13 -3.48
N ILE A 31 -3.38 -16.94 -4.81
CA ILE A 31 -3.28 -18.05 -5.79
C ILE A 31 -1.97 -18.83 -5.67
N GLY A 32 -0.95 -18.29 -5.02
CA GLY A 32 0.35 -18.92 -4.80
C GLY A 32 0.32 -20.13 -3.86
N LYS A 33 -0.85 -20.68 -3.53
CA LYS A 33 -0.98 -22.00 -2.90
C LYS A 33 -0.67 -23.10 -3.91
N ASP A 34 -0.01 -24.15 -3.46
CA ASP A 34 0.15 -25.32 -4.29
C ASP A 34 -1.19 -26.10 -4.40
N PRO A 35 -1.25 -27.16 -5.26
CA PRO A 35 -2.47 -27.98 -5.40
C PRO A 35 -2.96 -28.64 -4.11
N THR A 36 -2.08 -28.78 -3.11
CA THR A 36 -2.44 -29.32 -1.78
C THR A 36 -2.99 -28.24 -0.83
N GLY A 37 -3.08 -26.99 -1.28
CA GLY A 37 -3.52 -25.84 -0.47
C GLY A 37 -2.45 -25.28 0.45
N SER A 38 -1.23 -25.81 0.42
CA SER A 38 -0.08 -25.34 1.18
C SER A 38 0.57 -24.12 0.48
N TYR A 39 0.99 -23.13 1.26
CA TYR A 39 1.81 -22.04 0.72
C TYR A 39 3.23 -22.54 0.45
N ARG A 40 3.74 -22.30 -0.75
CA ARG A 40 5.14 -22.53 -1.07
C ARG A 40 6.06 -21.39 -0.59
N GLY A 41 5.66 -20.72 0.49
CA GLY A 41 6.39 -19.59 1.07
C GLY A 41 7.79 -19.97 1.54
N ASP A 42 7.97 -21.19 2.07
CA ASP A 42 9.26 -21.76 2.44
C ASP A 42 10.26 -21.80 1.27
N LYS A 43 9.81 -22.15 0.06
CA LYS A 43 10.64 -22.13 -1.15
C LYS A 43 10.98 -20.70 -1.59
N VAL A 44 10.02 -19.78 -1.47
CA VAL A 44 10.26 -18.35 -1.74
C VAL A 44 11.27 -17.78 -0.73
N GLU A 45 11.12 -18.09 0.55
CA GLU A 45 12.05 -17.66 1.61
C GLU A 45 13.46 -18.18 1.38
N LYS A 46 13.60 -19.44 0.94
CA LYS A 46 14.91 -20.01 0.58
C LYS A 46 15.57 -19.19 -0.53
N ILE A 47 14.83 -18.90 -1.62
CA ILE A 47 15.35 -18.08 -2.72
C ILE A 47 15.67 -16.65 -2.22
N LEU A 48 14.78 -16.02 -1.46
CA LEU A 48 15.05 -14.68 -0.94
C LEU A 48 16.34 -14.63 -0.14
N ASN A 49 16.60 -15.64 0.72
CA ASN A 49 17.81 -15.72 1.54
C ASN A 49 19.08 -16.02 0.73
N GLU A 50 18.97 -16.55 -0.49
CA GLU A 50 20.11 -16.69 -1.42
C GLU A 50 20.58 -15.34 -1.98
N TYR A 51 19.65 -14.38 -2.14
CA TYR A 51 19.91 -13.08 -2.76
C TYR A 51 20.05 -11.94 -1.76
N GLY A 52 19.43 -12.06 -0.61
CA GLY A 52 19.45 -11.05 0.43
C GLY A 52 18.82 -11.54 1.72
N LYS A 53 18.89 -10.74 2.78
CA LYS A 53 18.32 -11.11 4.08
C LYS A 53 16.86 -10.67 4.15
N ILE A 54 15.98 -11.55 4.64
CA ILE A 54 14.60 -11.21 5.01
C ILE A 54 14.64 -10.51 6.37
N TYR A 55 14.05 -9.33 6.45
CA TYR A 55 13.99 -8.50 7.65
C TYR A 55 12.65 -8.58 8.36
N TYR A 56 11.58 -8.71 7.58
CA TYR A 56 10.22 -8.76 8.09
C TYR A 56 9.35 -9.64 7.21
N LYS A 57 8.39 -10.31 7.83
CA LYS A 57 7.38 -11.12 7.17
C LYS A 57 6.05 -10.93 7.89
N LYS A 58 5.00 -10.64 7.13
CA LYS A 58 3.63 -10.55 7.66
C LYS A 58 2.66 -11.29 6.74
N LYS A 59 1.71 -11.99 7.35
CA LYS A 59 0.51 -12.48 6.67
C LYS A 59 -0.59 -11.44 6.84
N VAL A 60 -1.21 -11.02 5.75
CA VAL A 60 -2.34 -10.09 5.73
C VAL A 60 -3.54 -10.80 5.12
N THR A 61 -4.70 -10.71 5.77
CA THR A 61 -5.96 -11.24 5.26
C THR A 61 -6.78 -10.08 4.70
N LEU A 62 -7.09 -10.15 3.41
CA LEU A 62 -7.99 -9.23 2.72
C LEU A 62 -9.27 -9.98 2.34
N ASN A 63 -10.35 -9.25 2.10
CA ASN A 63 -11.49 -9.80 1.37
C ASN A 63 -11.30 -9.62 -0.15
N ASN A 64 -12.24 -10.06 -0.97
CA ASN A 64 -12.15 -9.94 -2.43
C ASN A 64 -12.04 -8.48 -2.90
N THR A 65 -12.74 -7.54 -2.25
CA THR A 65 -12.64 -6.11 -2.52
C THR A 65 -11.25 -5.59 -2.14
N GLY A 66 -10.74 -5.99 -0.99
CA GLY A 66 -9.41 -5.61 -0.51
C GLY A 66 -8.29 -6.06 -1.43
N LEU A 67 -8.36 -7.29 -1.95
CA LEU A 67 -7.39 -7.75 -2.95
C LEU A 67 -7.47 -6.95 -4.26
N ASP A 68 -8.68 -6.64 -4.72
CA ASP A 68 -8.87 -5.82 -5.93
C ASP A 68 -8.31 -4.41 -5.75
N ASN A 69 -8.57 -3.80 -4.61
CA ASN A 69 -8.05 -2.49 -4.25
C ASN A 69 -6.52 -2.51 -4.09
N LEU A 70 -5.96 -3.55 -3.49
CA LEU A 70 -4.52 -3.73 -3.42
C LEU A 70 -3.90 -3.85 -4.82
N ILE A 71 -4.48 -4.64 -5.74
CA ILE A 71 -3.99 -4.74 -7.13
C ILE A 71 -4.00 -3.36 -7.80
N LYS A 72 -5.06 -2.58 -7.64
CA LYS A 72 -5.11 -1.21 -8.17
C LYS A 72 -4.00 -0.33 -7.58
N GLU A 73 -3.77 -0.42 -6.28
CA GLU A 73 -2.72 0.35 -5.60
C GLU A 73 -1.31 -0.07 -6.04
N LEU A 74 -1.03 -1.36 -6.18
CA LEU A 74 0.26 -1.88 -6.64
C LEU A 74 0.64 -1.39 -8.05
N TYR A 75 -0.36 -1.17 -8.89
CA TYR A 75 -0.16 -0.75 -10.29
C TYR A 75 -0.64 0.69 -10.55
N ARG A 76 -0.85 1.49 -9.50
CA ARG A 76 -1.21 2.91 -9.62
C ARG A 76 -0.18 3.65 -10.49
N GLY A 77 -0.68 4.41 -11.45
CA GLY A 77 0.13 5.08 -12.47
C GLY A 77 0.17 4.35 -13.80
N GLU A 78 -0.06 3.03 -13.81
CA GLU A 78 -0.12 2.26 -15.05
C GLU A 78 -1.44 2.53 -15.81
N GLY A 79 -1.36 2.76 -17.11
CA GLY A 79 -2.53 3.08 -17.93
C GLY A 79 -3.63 2.03 -17.91
N TRP A 80 -3.26 0.74 -17.80
CA TRP A 80 -4.20 -0.37 -17.80
C TRP A 80 -5.08 -0.48 -16.56
N VAL A 81 -4.67 0.08 -15.42
CA VAL A 81 -5.52 0.18 -14.21
C VAL A 81 -6.33 1.47 -14.14
N GLY A 82 -6.04 2.47 -14.98
CA GLY A 82 -6.70 3.78 -14.96
C GLY A 82 -5.79 4.92 -14.49
N GLY A 83 -4.48 4.74 -14.50
CA GLY A 83 -3.51 5.79 -14.16
C GLY A 83 -3.46 6.10 -12.66
N LEU A 84 -3.40 7.37 -12.30
CA LEU A 84 -3.27 7.85 -10.91
C LEU A 84 -4.50 7.50 -10.04
N PHE A 85 -5.68 7.38 -10.65
CA PHE A 85 -6.90 6.97 -9.96
C PHE A 85 -7.40 5.64 -10.50
N PRO A 86 -6.81 4.52 -10.08
CA PRO A 86 -7.14 3.21 -10.58
C PRO A 86 -8.61 2.86 -10.33
N ASN A 87 -9.32 2.47 -11.39
CA ASN A 87 -10.74 2.12 -11.32
C ASN A 87 -11.04 0.71 -11.85
N LYS A 88 -10.04 0.01 -12.34
CA LYS A 88 -10.15 -1.35 -12.88
C LYS A 88 -8.87 -2.14 -12.63
N SER A 89 -8.97 -3.44 -12.60
CA SER A 89 -7.83 -4.37 -12.45
C SER A 89 -7.58 -5.22 -13.70
N ASN A 90 -8.40 -5.04 -14.78
CA ASN A 90 -8.31 -5.80 -16.04
C ASN A 90 -8.20 -7.32 -15.84
N GLY A 91 -8.96 -7.88 -14.92
CA GLY A 91 -8.97 -9.31 -14.63
C GLY A 91 -7.75 -9.81 -13.83
N LYS A 92 -6.76 -8.97 -13.56
CA LYS A 92 -5.58 -9.32 -12.76
C LYS A 92 -5.97 -9.88 -11.39
N THR A 93 -6.94 -9.28 -10.72
CA THR A 93 -7.45 -9.75 -9.42
C THR A 93 -7.93 -11.21 -9.51
N ASN A 94 -8.70 -11.55 -10.56
CA ASN A 94 -9.19 -12.91 -10.75
C ASN A 94 -8.08 -13.96 -10.97
N LEU A 95 -6.95 -13.53 -11.52
CA LEU A 95 -5.78 -14.38 -11.76
C LEU A 95 -4.87 -14.49 -10.53
N CYS A 96 -5.04 -13.61 -9.55
CA CYS A 96 -4.24 -13.58 -8.32
C CYS A 96 -4.97 -14.14 -7.10
N LYS A 97 -6.31 -14.21 -7.13
CA LYS A 97 -7.14 -14.64 -6.00
C LYS A 97 -7.13 -16.16 -5.80
N SER A 98 -7.35 -16.58 -4.56
CA SER A 98 -7.71 -17.95 -4.22
C SER A 98 -9.23 -18.14 -4.24
N ASN A 99 -9.68 -19.39 -4.20
CA ASN A 99 -11.09 -19.70 -3.96
C ASN A 99 -11.47 -19.30 -2.52
N GLY A 100 -12.66 -18.74 -2.35
CA GLY A 100 -13.18 -18.28 -1.06
C GLY A 100 -13.12 -16.76 -0.88
N ASN A 101 -13.59 -16.30 0.29
CA ASN A 101 -13.69 -14.87 0.60
C ASN A 101 -12.40 -14.30 1.17
N ASP A 102 -11.64 -15.10 1.91
CA ASP A 102 -10.41 -14.67 2.55
C ASP A 102 -9.24 -14.79 1.57
N GLN A 103 -8.70 -13.63 1.22
CA GLN A 103 -7.57 -13.49 0.32
C GLN A 103 -6.30 -13.26 1.14
N ASN A 104 -5.67 -14.36 1.56
CA ASN A 104 -4.44 -14.31 2.35
C ASN A 104 -3.24 -14.02 1.47
N ILE A 105 -2.56 -12.91 1.73
CA ILE A 105 -1.27 -12.55 1.12
C ILE A 105 -0.15 -12.66 2.14
N ILE A 106 1.09 -12.83 1.68
CA ILE A 106 2.27 -12.74 2.51
C ILE A 106 3.14 -11.63 1.95
N ILE A 107 3.51 -10.67 2.80
CA ILE A 107 4.49 -9.63 2.48
C ILE A 107 5.83 -9.99 3.13
N TYR A 108 6.91 -9.85 2.36
CA TYR A 108 8.28 -9.96 2.79
C TYR A 108 9.00 -8.64 2.57
N LEU A 109 9.79 -8.20 3.54
CA LEU A 109 10.77 -7.14 3.41
C LEU A 109 12.16 -7.75 3.36
N PHE A 110 12.93 -7.41 2.36
CA PHE A 110 14.28 -7.96 2.17
C PHE A 110 15.23 -6.89 1.60
N TYR A 111 16.53 -7.07 1.85
CA TYR A 111 17.54 -6.16 1.32
C TYR A 111 17.88 -6.52 -0.13
N MET A 112 17.91 -5.51 -1.02
CA MET A 112 18.33 -5.67 -2.40
C MET A 112 18.75 -4.33 -2.98
N ASN A 113 20.02 -4.20 -3.34
CA ASN A 113 20.60 -3.01 -3.96
C ASN A 113 21.03 -3.22 -5.43
N ASP A 114 20.85 -4.41 -5.96
CA ASP A 114 21.22 -4.80 -7.33
C ASP A 114 19.97 -5.14 -8.14
N LEU A 115 19.64 -4.32 -9.14
CA LEU A 115 18.46 -4.51 -9.97
C LEU A 115 18.52 -5.79 -10.81
N LYS A 116 19.71 -6.20 -11.28
CA LYS A 116 19.86 -7.45 -12.06
C LYS A 116 19.55 -8.66 -11.20
N LYS A 117 20.09 -8.70 -9.99
CA LYS A 117 19.80 -9.74 -9.01
C LYS A 117 18.35 -9.76 -8.58
N LEU A 118 17.72 -8.56 -8.45
CA LEU A 118 16.29 -8.45 -8.15
C LEU A 118 15.45 -9.11 -9.22
N ILE A 119 15.72 -8.86 -10.51
CA ILE A 119 15.01 -9.44 -11.64
C ILE A 119 15.21 -10.97 -11.67
N GLU A 120 16.44 -11.44 -11.51
CA GLU A 120 16.75 -12.87 -11.48
C GLU A 120 16.02 -13.59 -10.33
N MET A 121 16.07 -13.06 -9.11
CA MET A 121 15.36 -13.55 -7.95
C MET A 121 13.84 -13.60 -8.20
N LYS A 122 13.27 -12.53 -8.76
CA LYS A 122 11.85 -12.41 -9.12
C LYS A 122 11.42 -13.53 -10.06
N GLU A 123 12.21 -13.83 -11.09
CA GLU A 123 11.91 -14.90 -12.02
C GLU A 123 12.08 -16.30 -11.40
N LYS A 124 13.08 -16.52 -10.56
CA LYS A 124 13.23 -17.79 -9.81
C LYS A 124 12.01 -18.04 -8.91
N CYS A 125 11.54 -17.01 -8.19
CA CYS A 125 10.35 -17.12 -7.35
C CYS A 125 9.09 -17.43 -8.17
N ARG A 126 8.91 -16.80 -9.34
CA ARG A 126 7.77 -17.06 -10.23
C ARG A 126 7.73 -18.49 -10.76
N LYS A 127 8.87 -19.08 -11.05
CA LYS A 127 8.98 -20.48 -11.53
C LYS A 127 8.45 -21.50 -10.52
N ILE A 128 8.47 -21.20 -9.20
CA ILE A 128 7.93 -22.10 -8.17
C ILE A 128 6.45 -22.43 -8.45
N TYR A 129 5.68 -21.42 -8.93
CA TYR A 129 4.24 -21.48 -9.06
C TYR A 129 3.76 -21.83 -10.47
N ASN A 130 4.59 -21.62 -11.48
CA ASN A 130 4.29 -21.85 -12.90
C ASN A 130 3.04 -21.09 -13.42
N ILE A 131 2.71 -19.96 -12.80
CA ILE A 131 1.62 -19.05 -13.19
C ILE A 131 2.13 -17.63 -13.49
N GLY A 132 3.46 -17.49 -13.61
CA GLY A 132 4.13 -16.26 -13.99
C GLY A 132 3.86 -15.10 -13.01
N LYS A 133 3.58 -13.93 -13.59
CA LYS A 133 3.37 -12.68 -12.84
C LYS A 133 2.09 -12.64 -11.97
N HIS A 134 1.30 -13.70 -11.97
CA HIS A 134 0.10 -13.80 -11.14
C HIS A 134 0.36 -14.43 -9.77
N SER A 135 1.56 -14.99 -9.56
CA SER A 135 1.95 -15.60 -8.28
C SER A 135 2.39 -14.58 -7.24
N LEU A 136 3.12 -13.55 -7.68
CA LEU A 136 3.75 -12.59 -6.79
C LEU A 136 4.01 -11.23 -7.46
N HIS A 137 4.18 -10.21 -6.61
CA HIS A 137 4.66 -8.88 -6.99
C HIS A 137 5.94 -8.56 -6.21
N VAL A 138 6.88 -7.88 -6.84
CA VAL A 138 8.10 -7.36 -6.20
C VAL A 138 8.23 -5.90 -6.55
N SER A 139 8.49 -5.05 -5.56
CA SER A 139 8.77 -3.63 -5.78
C SER A 139 10.13 -3.46 -6.48
N ASP A 140 10.16 -2.66 -7.53
CA ASP A 140 11.40 -2.40 -8.28
C ASP A 140 12.18 -1.23 -7.69
N TYR A 141 11.50 -0.27 -7.04
CA TYR A 141 12.08 0.96 -6.49
C TYR A 141 11.64 1.20 -5.05
N TYR A 142 12.38 2.06 -4.36
CA TYR A 142 12.08 2.47 -2.98
C TYR A 142 10.67 3.08 -2.83
N LYS A 143 10.27 3.94 -3.76
CA LYS A 143 8.96 4.60 -3.73
C LYS A 143 7.82 3.58 -3.71
N ASP A 144 7.94 2.51 -4.50
CA ASP A 144 6.97 1.41 -4.52
C ASP A 144 6.99 0.62 -3.20
N THR A 145 8.19 0.32 -2.69
CA THR A 145 8.35 -0.35 -1.39
C THR A 145 7.62 0.42 -0.30
N PHE A 146 7.88 1.72 -0.18
CA PHE A 146 7.27 2.56 0.86
C PHE A 146 5.74 2.59 0.73
N ARG A 147 5.22 2.83 -0.47
CA ARG A 147 3.78 2.85 -0.76
C ARG A 147 3.08 1.53 -0.42
N ILE A 148 3.68 0.41 -0.81
CA ILE A 148 3.16 -0.94 -0.51
C ILE A 148 3.12 -1.18 1.00
N CYS A 149 4.20 -0.83 1.69
CA CYS A 149 4.31 -1.04 3.13
C CYS A 149 3.34 -0.15 3.90
N SER A 150 3.18 1.12 3.52
CA SER A 150 2.18 2.02 4.12
C SER A 150 0.75 1.48 3.96
N SER A 151 0.48 0.73 2.88
CA SER A 151 -0.84 0.12 2.65
C SER A 151 -1.06 -1.18 3.44
N LEU A 152 -0.01 -1.99 3.66
CA LEU A 152 -0.14 -3.36 4.21
C LEU A 152 0.38 -3.52 5.64
N LEU A 153 1.19 -2.57 6.12
CA LEU A 153 1.71 -2.56 7.49
C LEU A 153 0.98 -1.53 8.38
N ASN A 154 -0.25 -1.21 8.04
CA ASN A 154 -1.10 -0.30 8.77
C ASN A 154 -2.54 -0.83 8.76
N ASP A 155 -3.10 -1.10 9.93
CA ASP A 155 -4.43 -1.71 10.06
C ASP A 155 -5.55 -0.80 9.53
N ASN A 156 -5.43 0.52 9.66
CA ASN A 156 -6.38 1.47 9.08
C ASN A 156 -6.35 1.39 7.54
N SER A 157 -5.17 1.28 6.95
CA SER A 157 -5.03 1.11 5.50
C SER A 157 -5.61 -0.23 5.02
N ILE A 158 -5.41 -1.31 5.78
CA ILE A 158 -6.01 -2.63 5.49
C ILE A 158 -7.54 -2.56 5.59
N PHE A 159 -8.08 -1.91 6.63
CA PHE A 159 -9.51 -1.66 6.75
C PHE A 159 -10.03 -0.88 5.54
N TYR A 160 -9.30 0.14 5.12
CA TYR A 160 -9.63 0.96 3.97
C TYR A 160 -9.64 0.14 2.67
N LEU A 161 -8.60 -0.65 2.41
CA LEU A 161 -8.55 -1.57 1.26
C LEU A 161 -9.78 -2.47 1.20
N ASN A 162 -10.19 -3.04 2.33
CA ASN A 162 -11.32 -3.97 2.41
C ASN A 162 -12.69 -3.31 2.19
N ASN A 163 -12.83 -2.01 2.43
CA ASN A 163 -14.13 -1.33 2.48
C ASN A 163 -14.30 -0.20 1.46
N CYS A 164 -13.22 0.34 0.91
CA CYS A 164 -13.26 1.44 -0.05
C CYS A 164 -13.86 0.99 -1.39
N LYS A 165 -14.79 1.80 -1.95
CA LYS A 165 -15.44 1.51 -3.23
C LYS A 165 -14.70 2.10 -4.44
N HIS A 166 -13.65 2.89 -4.25
CA HIS A 166 -12.90 3.60 -5.30
C HIS A 166 -13.77 4.41 -6.29
N ASN A 167 -14.92 4.87 -5.84
CA ASN A 167 -15.83 5.65 -6.68
C ASN A 167 -15.70 7.14 -6.36
N ILE A 168 -14.60 7.74 -6.80
CA ILE A 168 -14.31 9.16 -6.59
C ILE A 168 -14.79 9.95 -7.80
N SER A 169 -15.54 11.03 -7.56
CA SER A 169 -16.01 11.95 -8.60
C SER A 169 -14.86 12.66 -9.33
N ASP A 170 -15.08 13.10 -10.55
CA ASP A 170 -14.04 13.81 -11.31
C ASP A 170 -13.70 15.17 -10.69
N SER A 171 -14.65 15.82 -9.99
CA SER A 171 -14.37 17.02 -9.20
C SER A 171 -13.38 16.72 -8.06
N THR A 172 -13.61 15.67 -7.32
CA THR A 172 -12.72 15.23 -6.22
C THR A 172 -11.34 14.80 -6.73
N LYS A 173 -11.26 14.12 -7.87
CA LYS A 173 -9.97 13.80 -8.50
C LYS A 173 -9.15 15.04 -8.81
N LYS A 174 -9.80 16.12 -9.33
CA LYS A 174 -9.13 17.40 -9.60
C LYS A 174 -8.62 18.06 -8.31
N LEU A 175 -9.39 18.03 -7.23
CA LEU A 175 -8.94 18.54 -5.93
C LEU A 175 -7.74 17.75 -5.41
N LEU A 176 -7.77 16.43 -5.47
CA LEU A 176 -6.66 15.57 -5.06
C LEU A 176 -5.38 15.82 -5.89
N ILE A 177 -5.51 15.95 -7.22
CA ILE A 177 -4.36 16.27 -8.08
C ILE A 177 -3.75 17.62 -7.65
N HIS A 178 -4.59 18.64 -7.44
CA HIS A 178 -4.13 19.96 -7.03
C HIS A 178 -3.45 19.94 -5.65
N TYR A 179 -4.05 19.21 -4.71
CA TYR A 179 -3.50 19.02 -3.37
C TYR A 179 -2.13 18.30 -3.42
N PHE A 180 -2.04 17.14 -4.07
CA PHE A 180 -0.78 16.38 -4.15
C PHE A 180 0.31 17.08 -4.97
N ASN A 181 -0.04 17.88 -5.97
CA ASN A 181 0.93 18.71 -6.67
C ASN A 181 1.55 19.78 -5.75
N LYS A 182 0.80 20.24 -4.74
CA LYS A 182 1.27 21.25 -3.79
C LYS A 182 2.12 20.67 -2.67
N ILE A 183 1.71 19.53 -2.09
CA ILE A 183 2.37 18.94 -0.91
C ILE A 183 3.32 17.79 -1.22
N GLY A 184 3.17 17.13 -2.39
CA GLY A 184 3.80 15.85 -2.72
C GLY A 184 2.96 14.64 -2.28
N GLU A 185 3.09 13.52 -3.01
CA GLU A 185 2.24 12.32 -2.80
C GLU A 185 2.50 11.54 -1.50
N GLN A 186 3.61 11.77 -0.84
CA GLN A 186 4.04 11.02 0.36
C GLN A 186 4.46 11.96 1.49
N ASN A 187 3.75 13.07 1.63
CA ASN A 187 3.99 14.02 2.70
C ASN A 187 3.18 13.61 3.93
N GLU A 188 3.87 13.07 4.94
CA GLU A 188 3.28 12.59 6.19
C GLU A 188 2.85 13.72 7.14
N ASP A 189 3.22 14.98 6.86
CA ASP A 189 2.78 16.13 7.66
C ASP A 189 1.33 16.54 7.40
N TYR A 190 0.68 15.93 6.39
CA TYR A 190 -0.69 16.23 5.97
C TYR A 190 -1.60 15.00 6.05
N CYS A 191 -2.81 15.19 6.55
CA CYS A 191 -3.84 14.16 6.59
C CYS A 191 -5.16 14.71 6.01
N ILE A 192 -5.70 14.03 4.98
CA ILE A 192 -7.01 14.36 4.41
C ILE A 192 -8.10 13.90 5.39
N THR A 193 -9.16 14.72 5.56
CA THR A 193 -10.24 14.45 6.51
C THR A 193 -11.63 14.66 5.91
N SER A 194 -12.66 14.56 6.75
CA SER A 194 -14.05 14.98 6.48
C SER A 194 -14.74 14.31 5.30
N SER A 195 -15.37 15.12 4.48
CA SER A 195 -16.29 14.68 3.41
C SER A 195 -15.63 13.84 2.34
N LEU A 196 -14.34 14.08 2.07
CA LEU A 196 -13.61 13.32 1.07
C LEU A 196 -13.41 11.85 1.47
N ILE A 197 -13.14 11.60 2.75
CA ILE A 197 -13.08 10.24 3.29
C ILE A 197 -14.42 9.52 3.11
N LEU A 198 -15.54 10.20 3.37
CA LEU A 198 -16.87 9.64 3.17
C LEU A 198 -17.15 9.33 1.69
N GLU A 199 -16.68 10.16 0.76
CA GLU A 199 -16.80 9.89 -0.68
C GLU A 199 -16.03 8.63 -1.08
N MET A 200 -14.81 8.43 -0.56
CA MET A 200 -14.02 7.24 -0.84
C MET A 200 -14.69 5.95 -0.36
N PHE A 201 -15.48 6.02 0.71
CA PHE A 201 -16.36 4.92 1.15
C PHE A 201 -17.68 4.85 0.37
N GLY A 202 -17.95 5.77 -0.54
CA GLY A 202 -19.17 5.82 -1.34
C GLY A 202 -20.41 6.23 -0.54
N LEU A 203 -20.24 6.97 0.56
CA LEU A 203 -21.32 7.40 1.44
C LEU A 203 -21.92 8.75 1.01
N ARG A 204 -21.10 9.66 0.51
CA ARG A 204 -21.56 10.97 -0.01
C ARG A 204 -20.48 11.58 -0.90
N GLN A 205 -20.88 12.47 -1.80
CA GLN A 205 -19.95 13.24 -2.61
C GLN A 205 -19.34 14.40 -1.80
N ALA A 206 -18.03 14.61 -1.94
CA ALA A 206 -17.33 15.77 -1.38
C ALA A 206 -17.50 16.99 -2.27
N LYS A 207 -17.55 18.18 -1.67
CA LYS A 207 -17.59 19.48 -2.37
C LYS A 207 -16.25 20.19 -2.32
N ASP A 208 -15.46 19.86 -1.31
CA ASP A 208 -14.18 20.45 -0.94
C ASP A 208 -13.26 19.37 -0.37
N LEU A 209 -12.01 19.73 -0.17
CA LEU A 209 -11.00 18.89 0.47
C LEU A 209 -10.56 19.58 1.77
N ASP A 210 -10.87 18.95 2.89
CA ASP A 210 -10.35 19.35 4.19
C ASP A 210 -9.13 18.52 4.55
N TYR A 211 -8.14 19.17 5.16
CA TYR A 211 -6.93 18.50 5.63
C TYR A 211 -6.52 19.00 7.02
N LEU A 212 -5.75 18.16 7.72
CA LEU A 212 -4.99 18.51 8.91
C LEU A 212 -3.52 18.63 8.53
N HIS A 213 -2.79 19.51 9.21
CA HIS A 213 -1.35 19.63 9.04
C HIS A 213 -0.69 19.71 10.41
N LYS A 214 0.47 19.10 10.54
CA LYS A 214 1.24 19.02 11.76
C LYS A 214 1.51 20.38 12.42
N ASP A 215 1.81 21.40 11.62
CA ASP A 215 2.15 22.76 12.04
C ASP A 215 1.11 23.81 11.62
N ASP A 216 -0.15 23.42 11.40
CA ASP A 216 -1.28 24.30 11.00
C ASP A 216 -1.05 25.11 9.71
N ASN A 217 -0.30 24.55 8.77
CA ASN A 217 0.02 25.22 7.52
C ASN A 217 -1.22 25.37 6.62
N ASN A 218 -1.46 26.58 6.11
CA ASN A 218 -2.52 26.87 5.14
C ASN A 218 -1.93 26.89 3.72
N LEU A 219 -2.42 25.99 2.87
CA LEU A 219 -1.99 25.87 1.46
C LEU A 219 -2.47 27.03 0.59
N ASN A 220 -3.44 27.83 1.06
CA ASN A 220 -4.07 28.94 0.32
C ASN A 220 -4.61 28.51 -1.06
N LEU A 221 -5.27 27.38 -1.11
CA LEU A 221 -5.86 26.83 -2.33
C LEU A 221 -7.39 26.90 -2.27
N LYS A 222 -8.01 27.17 -3.42
CA LYS A 222 -9.48 27.23 -3.52
C LYS A 222 -10.07 25.83 -3.30
N GLN A 223 -11.05 25.70 -2.40
CA GLN A 223 -11.72 24.44 -2.04
C GLN A 223 -10.82 23.38 -1.41
N ILE A 224 -9.59 23.75 -1.01
CA ILE A 224 -8.66 22.90 -0.28
C ILE A 224 -8.23 23.70 0.95
N THR A 225 -8.83 23.39 2.09
CA THR A 225 -8.73 24.21 3.30
C THR A 225 -8.29 23.39 4.52
N PRO A 226 -7.58 24.01 5.46
CA PRO A 226 -7.36 23.40 6.74
C PRO A 226 -8.71 23.09 7.40
N HIS A 227 -8.83 21.91 8.00
CA HIS A 227 -10.03 21.54 8.72
C HIS A 227 -10.28 22.54 9.87
N SER A 228 -11.50 23.07 9.95
CA SER A 228 -11.90 24.05 10.96
C SER A 228 -13.02 23.50 11.85
N GLY A 229 -13.14 24.00 13.07
CA GLY A 229 -14.21 23.66 13.99
C GLY A 229 -13.76 23.01 15.31
N LYS A 230 -14.71 22.46 16.07
CA LYS A 230 -14.46 21.90 17.43
C LYS A 230 -13.43 20.74 17.45
N TRP A 231 -13.23 20.06 16.33
CA TRP A 231 -12.29 18.94 16.21
C TRP A 231 -10.83 19.37 16.14
N ILE A 232 -10.52 20.61 15.79
CA ILE A 232 -9.15 21.12 15.77
C ILE A 232 -8.51 21.03 17.15
N SER A 233 -9.23 21.42 18.21
CA SER A 233 -8.69 21.32 19.57
C SER A 233 -8.41 19.88 19.99
N PHE A 234 -9.26 18.93 19.59
CA PHE A 234 -9.01 17.51 19.80
C PHE A 234 -7.78 17.03 19.02
N TYR A 235 -7.67 17.42 17.76
CA TYR A 235 -6.50 17.10 16.93
C TYR A 235 -5.19 17.61 17.57
N HIS A 236 -5.14 18.87 18.01
CA HIS A 236 -3.94 19.43 18.62
C HIS A 236 -3.49 18.71 19.89
N VAL A 237 -4.44 18.15 20.66
CA VAL A 237 -4.12 17.35 21.85
C VAL A 237 -3.60 15.96 21.48
N HIS A 238 -4.10 15.36 20.39
CA HIS A 238 -3.84 13.98 20.04
C HIS A 238 -3.06 13.80 18.72
N LYS A 239 -2.45 14.87 18.17
CA LYS A 239 -1.80 14.82 16.86
C LYS A 239 -0.69 13.76 16.77
N ASP A 240 0.06 13.57 17.84
CA ASP A 240 1.14 12.58 17.89
C ASP A 240 0.63 11.11 17.92
N GLU A 241 -0.68 10.93 18.19
CA GLU A 241 -1.35 9.63 18.17
C GLU A 241 -2.08 9.36 16.83
N ILE A 242 -2.38 10.43 16.06
CA ILE A 242 -3.21 10.39 14.85
C ILE A 242 -2.35 10.41 13.57
N ILE A 243 -1.21 11.07 13.59
CA ILE A 243 -0.25 11.19 12.50
C ILE A 243 1.07 10.43 12.87
#